data_fb45e73d30d401f105351b22dbf15228
#
_entry.id   fb45e73d30d401f105351b22dbf15228
#
_cell.length_a   1.000
_cell.length_b   1.000
_cell.length_c   1.000
_cell.angle_alpha   90.00
_cell.angle_beta   90.00
_cell.angle_gamma   90.00
#
_symmetry.space_group_name_H-M   'P 1'
#
loop_
_entity.id
_entity.type
_entity.pdbx_description
1 polymer ?
#
loop_
_entity_poly.entity_id
_entity_poly.type
_entity_poly.pdbx_seq_one_letter_code
_entity_poly.pdbx_strand_id
1 'polypeptide(L)'
;GEERAQIRASFYPQKSKIGIFVKSDFYHDWVEENLAFDFREGYFDLAEDKFGLRVGRQIYTWGLGDLLFINDVFPKDWEAFYSGRPLEYLKIGVDSLKLDIYSNIISAEAVVMPNFQPDDLSSVGRFHFFDPYPNIPNRELEKPDSAFEKFGNMEYALRLYRYIGDFDVSAYAYKGFFRSRGMKADNFNSPSTISNFYPELAVYGLSAQRSALGGVMSAEYGYYDSLDDRSGKDSGINNSQSRFLIGYQKAFPEDFTVGVQYYSELMHQYSQYKDNLPSAFAKIKQLHQYITLRLTKLFKYQTLKLSLFTFYSPDEEDFLITPEVSYNFTDNLLGIIGMNIFTGAEDNTTFGQHKKDSDVYVTVRYSF
;
A
#
# COMPACT_ATOMS: atom_id res chain seq x y z
N GLY A 1 4.75 -4.59 21.92
CA GLY A 1 3.73 -3.58 22.24
C GLY A 1 4.18 -2.20 21.83
N GLU A 2 3.25 -1.26 21.76
CA GLU A 2 3.50 0.12 21.37
C GLU A 2 2.62 1.05 22.20
N GLU A 3 3.17 2.16 22.66
CA GLU A 3 2.45 3.29 23.24
C GLU A 3 2.58 4.48 22.31
N ARG A 4 1.46 5.08 21.86
CA ARG A 4 1.46 6.14 20.85
C ARG A 4 0.61 7.33 21.28
N ALA A 5 1.15 8.53 21.15
CA ALA A 5 0.44 9.78 21.25
C ALA A 5 0.41 10.45 19.87
N GLN A 6 -0.80 10.70 19.35
CA GLN A 6 -1.00 11.40 18.07
C GLN A 6 -1.48 12.82 18.32
N ILE A 7 -0.85 13.78 17.67
CA ILE A 7 -1.26 15.18 17.64
C ILE A 7 -1.73 15.50 16.22
N ARG A 8 -2.96 16.02 16.13
CA ARG A 8 -3.53 16.53 14.89
C ARG A 8 -3.98 17.96 15.07
N ALA A 9 -3.49 18.88 14.25
CA ALA A 9 -3.86 20.28 14.26
C ALA A 9 -4.23 20.74 12.85
N SER A 10 -5.29 21.53 12.75
CA SER A 10 -5.71 22.18 11.50
C SER A 10 -6.06 23.64 11.78
N PHE A 11 -5.59 24.51 10.93
CA PHE A 11 -5.85 25.93 11.02
C PHE A 11 -6.30 26.49 9.67
N TYR A 12 -7.57 26.91 9.61
CA TYR A 12 -8.20 27.51 8.44
C TYR A 12 -8.76 28.87 8.86
N PRO A 13 -8.03 29.99 8.63
CA PRO A 13 -8.50 31.31 9.03
C PRO A 13 -9.84 31.64 8.35
N GLN A 14 -10.75 32.30 9.07
CA GLN A 14 -12.01 32.78 8.49
C GLN A 14 -11.73 33.69 7.29
N LYS A 15 -12.41 33.44 6.16
CA LYS A 15 -12.23 34.15 4.87
C LYS A 15 -10.86 33.89 4.17
N SER A 16 -9.98 33.06 4.70
CA SER A 16 -8.76 32.64 4.00
C SER A 16 -9.06 31.40 3.17
N LYS A 17 -8.46 31.34 1.98
CA LYS A 17 -8.46 30.14 1.13
C LYS A 17 -7.24 29.24 1.43
N ILE A 18 -6.39 29.68 2.35
CA ILE A 18 -5.18 28.98 2.76
C ILE A 18 -5.40 28.35 4.12
N GLY A 19 -5.13 27.07 4.23
CA GLY A 19 -5.11 26.30 5.45
C GLY A 19 -3.76 25.68 5.74
N ILE A 20 -3.56 25.26 6.98
CA ILE A 20 -2.41 24.50 7.43
C ILE A 20 -2.92 23.25 8.14
N PHE A 21 -2.34 22.12 7.83
CA PHE A 21 -2.62 20.84 8.49
C PHE A 21 -1.33 20.20 8.99
N VAL A 22 -1.35 19.64 10.19
CA VAL A 22 -0.23 18.89 10.78
C VAL A 22 -0.79 17.66 11.50
N LYS A 23 -0.15 16.51 11.30
CA LYS A 23 -0.41 15.25 12.00
C LYS A 23 0.92 14.57 12.31
N SER A 24 1.18 14.32 13.58
CA SER A 24 2.43 13.73 14.05
C SER A 24 2.16 12.74 15.16
N ASP A 25 2.98 11.70 15.24
CA ASP A 25 2.95 10.68 16.25
C ASP A 25 4.26 10.68 17.06
N PHE A 26 4.14 10.51 18.37
CA PHE A 26 5.22 10.18 19.27
C PHE A 26 4.93 8.80 19.81
N TYR A 27 5.85 7.87 19.67
CA TYR A 27 5.60 6.52 20.15
C TYR A 27 6.84 5.86 20.73
N HIS A 28 6.58 4.95 21.66
CA HIS A 28 7.57 4.03 22.19
C HIS A 28 7.23 2.63 21.71
N ASP A 29 8.16 2.02 20.98
CA ASP A 29 8.05 0.64 20.54
C ASP A 29 8.81 -0.27 21.51
N TRP A 30 8.06 -1.16 22.18
CA TRP A 30 8.61 -2.10 23.16
C TRP A 30 9.35 -3.28 22.54
N VAL A 31 9.21 -3.51 21.25
CA VAL A 31 9.92 -4.58 20.53
C VAL A 31 11.29 -4.10 20.09
N GLU A 32 11.36 -2.86 19.63
CA GLU A 32 12.60 -2.21 19.18
C GLU A 32 13.28 -1.43 20.30
N GLU A 33 12.64 -1.31 21.48
CA GLU A 33 13.13 -0.57 22.64
C GLU A 33 13.54 0.88 22.30
N ASN A 34 12.80 1.54 21.41
CA ASN A 34 13.09 2.89 20.98
C ASN A 34 11.91 3.86 21.18
N LEU A 35 12.26 5.14 21.37
CA LEU A 35 11.34 6.27 21.25
C LEU A 35 11.47 6.86 19.86
N ALA A 36 10.36 7.00 19.16
CA ALA A 36 10.33 7.53 17.82
C ALA A 36 9.33 8.67 17.64
N PHE A 37 9.61 9.51 16.68
CA PHE A 37 8.74 10.57 16.20
C PHE A 37 8.46 10.34 14.71
N ASP A 38 7.19 10.28 14.36
CA ASP A 38 6.74 10.18 12.97
C ASP A 38 5.96 11.43 12.57
N PHE A 39 6.53 12.21 11.63
CA PHE A 39 5.84 13.33 11.00
C PHE A 39 5.02 12.82 9.82
N ARG A 40 3.78 12.43 10.09
CA ARG A 40 2.93 11.75 9.14
C ARG A 40 2.44 12.64 8.01
N GLU A 41 1.94 13.83 8.37
CA GLU A 41 1.43 14.81 7.41
C GLU A 41 1.71 16.22 7.91
N GLY A 42 2.05 17.11 6.99
CA GLY A 42 2.21 18.53 7.25
C GLY A 42 2.26 19.31 5.96
N TYR A 43 1.20 20.08 5.68
CA TYR A 43 1.08 20.77 4.41
C TYR A 43 0.33 22.10 4.53
N PHE A 44 0.61 22.95 3.56
CA PHE A 44 -0.20 24.11 3.23
C PHE A 44 -1.22 23.72 2.16
N ASP A 45 -2.45 24.14 2.33
CA ASP A 45 -3.58 23.85 1.45
C ASP A 45 -4.21 25.16 0.96
N LEU A 46 -4.26 25.34 -0.36
CA LEU A 46 -4.96 26.44 -1.01
C LEU A 46 -6.15 25.86 -1.79
N ALA A 47 -7.38 26.22 -1.40
CA ALA A 47 -8.59 25.75 -2.04
C ALA A 47 -9.31 26.89 -2.78
N GLU A 48 -9.48 26.71 -4.09
CA GLU A 48 -10.24 27.59 -4.97
C GLU A 48 -11.34 26.80 -5.69
N ASP A 49 -12.32 27.49 -6.28
CA ASP A 49 -13.48 26.83 -6.92
C ASP A 49 -13.07 25.90 -8.08
N LYS A 50 -12.01 26.23 -8.80
CA LYS A 50 -11.57 25.49 -9.99
C LYS A 50 -10.26 24.76 -9.84
N PHE A 51 -9.51 25.03 -8.78
CA PHE A 51 -8.27 24.34 -8.50
C PHE A 51 -7.96 24.30 -7.00
N GLY A 52 -7.19 23.31 -6.59
CA GLY A 52 -6.57 23.19 -5.28
C GLY A 52 -5.07 23.03 -5.42
N LEU A 53 -4.31 23.61 -4.51
CA LEU A 53 -2.85 23.42 -4.45
C LEU A 53 -2.48 23.04 -3.03
N ARG A 54 -1.72 21.93 -2.90
CA ARG A 54 -1.22 21.47 -1.61
C ARG A 54 0.28 21.25 -1.68
N VAL A 55 1.03 21.74 -0.70
CA VAL A 55 2.48 21.66 -0.65
C VAL A 55 2.92 21.18 0.72
N GLY A 56 3.71 20.12 0.78
CA GLY A 56 4.22 19.51 2.00
C GLY A 56 4.03 18.00 2.02
N ARG A 57 4.17 17.40 3.21
CA ARG A 57 4.01 15.97 3.42
C ARG A 57 2.53 15.59 3.49
N GLN A 58 2.10 14.68 2.63
CA GLN A 58 0.71 14.26 2.48
C GLN A 58 0.59 12.76 2.22
N ILE A 59 -0.52 12.19 2.70
CA ILE A 59 -0.90 10.80 2.43
C ILE A 59 -1.87 10.79 1.25
N TYR A 60 -1.62 9.90 0.29
CA TYR A 60 -2.46 9.70 -0.88
C TYR A 60 -3.21 8.37 -0.82
N THR A 61 -4.40 8.37 -1.44
CA THR A 61 -5.20 7.15 -1.62
C THR A 61 -5.79 7.18 -3.02
N TRP A 62 -5.26 6.35 -3.89
CA TRP A 62 -5.76 6.14 -5.24
C TRP A 62 -6.26 4.70 -5.41
N GLY A 63 -6.98 4.44 -6.50
CA GLY A 63 -7.50 3.12 -6.77
C GLY A 63 -8.80 2.80 -6.01
N LEU A 64 -9.32 1.61 -6.22
CA LEU A 64 -10.59 1.11 -5.69
C LEU A 64 -10.42 -0.20 -4.88
N GLY A 65 -9.24 -0.80 -4.90
CA GLY A 65 -8.95 -2.04 -4.20
C GLY A 65 -8.98 -1.88 -2.68
N ASP A 66 -9.58 -2.85 -2.00
CA ASP A 66 -9.58 -2.95 -0.55
C ASP A 66 -8.37 -3.79 -0.12
N LEU A 67 -7.31 -3.12 0.33
CA LEU A 67 -6.00 -3.68 0.67
C LEU A 67 -5.26 -4.37 -0.50
N LEU A 68 -5.72 -4.14 -1.72
CA LEU A 68 -5.07 -4.53 -2.97
C LEU A 68 -4.77 -3.26 -3.77
N PHE A 69 -3.51 -3.06 -4.15
CA PHE A 69 -3.03 -1.78 -4.67
C PHE A 69 -2.56 -1.93 -6.11
N ILE A 70 -3.35 -1.40 -7.06
CA ILE A 70 -2.99 -1.35 -8.48
C ILE A 70 -2.59 0.08 -8.85
N ASN A 71 -3.51 1.03 -8.70
CA ASN A 71 -3.26 2.41 -9.07
C ASN A 71 -2.81 3.28 -7.88
N ASP A 72 -2.79 2.72 -6.68
CA ASP A 72 -2.22 3.35 -5.48
C ASP A 72 -0.72 3.04 -5.40
N VAL A 73 0.07 3.79 -6.14
CA VAL A 73 1.53 3.64 -6.28
C VAL A 73 2.35 4.29 -5.16
N PHE A 74 1.67 4.90 -4.18
CA PHE A 74 2.30 5.58 -3.06
C PHE A 74 2.80 4.58 -2.00
N PRO A 75 3.80 4.96 -1.17
CA PRO A 75 4.43 4.04 -0.24
C PRO A 75 3.50 3.54 0.85
N LYS A 76 3.75 2.31 1.31
CA LYS A 76 3.00 1.59 2.34
C LYS A 76 3.92 1.17 3.49
N ASP A 77 3.36 1.19 4.70
CA ASP A 77 3.94 0.59 5.90
C ASP A 77 3.39 -0.84 6.05
N TRP A 78 4.15 -1.80 5.54
CA TRP A 78 3.77 -3.22 5.63
C TRP A 78 3.95 -3.78 7.05
N GLU A 79 4.83 -3.15 7.86
CA GLU A 79 4.91 -3.50 9.27
C GLU A 79 3.61 -3.18 9.99
N ALA A 80 3.04 -1.99 9.76
CA ALA A 80 1.74 -1.64 10.30
C ALA A 80 0.64 -2.60 9.85
N PHE A 81 0.69 -3.05 8.59
CA PHE A 81 -0.26 -4.01 8.05
C PHE A 81 -0.19 -5.37 8.75
N TYR A 82 1.02 -5.93 8.88
CA TYR A 82 1.21 -7.26 9.46
C TYR A 82 1.10 -7.28 10.99
N SER A 83 1.32 -6.16 11.68
CA SER A 83 1.27 -6.07 13.15
C SER A 83 -0.12 -5.76 13.72
N GLY A 84 -1.15 -5.63 12.89
CA GLY A 84 -2.50 -5.28 13.33
C GLY A 84 -2.65 -3.84 13.81
N ARG A 85 -1.73 -2.94 13.45
CA ARG A 85 -1.94 -1.50 13.65
C ARG A 85 -3.17 -1.04 12.88
N PRO A 86 -3.90 -0.01 13.33
CA PRO A 86 -5.02 0.55 12.58
C PRO A 86 -4.62 0.87 11.13
N LEU A 87 -5.51 0.58 10.16
CA LEU A 87 -5.23 0.73 8.73
C LEU A 87 -4.82 2.14 8.30
N GLU A 88 -5.08 3.17 9.13
CA GLU A 88 -4.58 4.51 8.88
C GLU A 88 -3.04 4.58 8.88
N TYR A 89 -2.36 3.62 9.53
CA TYR A 89 -0.89 3.53 9.58
C TYR A 89 -0.30 2.82 8.37
N LEU A 90 -1.10 2.09 7.60
CA LEU A 90 -0.64 1.43 6.37
C LEU A 90 -0.08 2.40 5.33
N LYS A 91 -0.48 3.68 5.35
CA LYS A 91 -0.07 4.66 4.35
C LYS A 91 0.98 5.61 4.89
N ILE A 92 2.06 5.77 4.13
CA ILE A 92 3.18 6.66 4.45
C ILE A 92 2.98 7.99 3.73
N GLY A 93 3.22 9.10 4.42
CA GLY A 93 3.22 10.43 3.85
C GLY A 93 4.44 10.67 2.96
N VAL A 94 4.25 11.38 1.84
CA VAL A 94 5.31 11.79 0.92
C VAL A 94 5.38 13.30 0.81
N ASP A 95 6.60 13.84 0.77
CA ASP A 95 6.84 15.26 0.52
C ASP A 95 6.53 15.56 -0.94
N SER A 96 5.59 16.46 -1.20
CA SER A 96 5.04 16.62 -2.54
C SER A 96 4.37 17.96 -2.78
N LEU A 97 4.22 18.30 -4.05
CA LEU A 97 3.31 19.32 -4.54
C LEU A 97 2.16 18.62 -5.26
N LYS A 98 0.93 18.89 -4.81
CA LYS A 98 -0.30 18.39 -5.44
C LYS A 98 -1.09 19.53 -6.03
N LEU A 99 -1.51 19.38 -7.28
CA LEU A 99 -2.42 20.29 -7.98
C LEU A 99 -3.68 19.53 -8.36
N ASP A 100 -4.82 19.98 -7.84
CA ASP A 100 -6.15 19.57 -8.24
C ASP A 100 -6.73 20.55 -9.25
N ILE A 101 -7.34 20.09 -10.32
CA ILE A 101 -8.07 20.90 -11.32
C ILE A 101 -9.48 20.32 -11.42
N TYR A 102 -10.46 21.17 -11.15
CA TYR A 102 -11.87 20.80 -11.21
C TYR A 102 -12.54 21.34 -12.47
N SER A 103 -13.16 20.47 -13.23
CA SER A 103 -13.80 20.81 -14.51
C SER A 103 -15.04 19.97 -14.74
N ASN A 104 -16.02 20.55 -15.44
CA ASN A 104 -17.23 19.83 -15.86
C ASN A 104 -16.96 18.78 -16.96
N ILE A 105 -15.80 18.86 -17.64
CA ILE A 105 -15.44 17.91 -18.69
C ILE A 105 -14.64 16.76 -18.09
N ILE A 106 -13.50 17.05 -17.44
CA ILE A 106 -12.61 16.08 -16.80
C ILE A 106 -11.84 16.80 -15.69
N SER A 107 -11.81 16.22 -14.51
CA SER A 107 -10.99 16.71 -13.41
C SER A 107 -9.65 16.00 -13.39
N ALA A 108 -8.62 16.66 -12.85
CA ALA A 108 -7.26 16.13 -12.80
C ALA A 108 -6.66 16.35 -11.41
N GLU A 109 -5.83 15.40 -10.99
CA GLU A 109 -4.96 15.48 -9.81
C GLU A 109 -3.54 15.17 -10.28
N ALA A 110 -2.63 16.12 -10.14
CA ALA A 110 -1.23 15.97 -10.48
C ALA A 110 -0.37 16.07 -9.21
N VAL A 111 0.57 15.14 -9.05
CA VAL A 111 1.46 15.05 -7.89
C VAL A 111 2.90 15.01 -8.37
N VAL A 112 3.75 15.83 -7.76
CA VAL A 112 5.20 15.84 -7.99
C VAL A 112 5.89 15.60 -6.66
N MET A 113 6.75 14.58 -6.61
CA MET A 113 7.48 14.14 -5.41
C MET A 113 9.00 14.30 -5.67
N PRO A 114 9.67 15.23 -5.01
CA PRO A 114 11.11 15.46 -5.22
C PRO A 114 12.00 14.41 -4.55
N ASN A 115 11.48 13.70 -3.54
CA ASN A 115 12.21 12.70 -2.78
C ASN A 115 11.51 11.37 -2.85
N PHE A 116 12.26 10.32 -3.21
CA PHE A 116 11.75 8.95 -3.18
C PHE A 116 11.54 8.49 -1.73
N GLN A 117 10.35 7.94 -1.47
CA GLN A 117 10.01 7.28 -0.22
C GLN A 117 9.67 5.81 -0.51
N PRO A 118 10.48 4.84 -0.03
CA PRO A 118 10.18 3.41 -0.21
C PRO A 118 8.99 2.98 0.64
N ASP A 119 8.51 1.75 0.38
CA ASP A 119 7.70 1.02 1.35
C ASP A 119 8.53 0.74 2.62
N ASP A 120 7.86 0.71 3.75
CA ASP A 120 8.42 0.20 5.00
C ASP A 120 8.12 -1.30 5.11
N LEU A 121 9.19 -2.09 5.13
CA LEU A 121 9.14 -3.56 5.13
C LEU A 121 9.55 -4.11 6.50
N SER A 122 9.23 -3.47 7.59
CA SER A 122 9.58 -3.93 8.93
C SER A 122 11.08 -4.13 9.20
N SER A 123 11.47 -3.92 10.44
CA SER A 123 12.81 -4.18 10.91
C SER A 123 13.13 -5.68 10.95
N VAL A 124 14.39 -6.02 10.73
CA VAL A 124 14.88 -7.39 10.88
C VAL A 124 14.63 -7.88 12.31
N GLY A 125 13.86 -8.96 12.45
CA GLY A 125 13.57 -9.60 13.73
C GLY A 125 12.12 -9.49 14.21
N ARG A 126 11.30 -8.57 13.67
CA ARG A 126 9.87 -8.50 13.99
C ARG A 126 9.04 -9.49 13.17
N PHE A 127 9.36 -9.62 11.88
CA PHE A 127 8.71 -10.55 10.95
C PHE A 127 9.75 -11.37 10.19
N HIS A 128 9.35 -12.57 9.79
CA HIS A 128 10.17 -13.44 8.96
C HIS A 128 9.97 -13.10 7.49
N PHE A 129 11.07 -12.86 6.78
CA PHE A 129 11.07 -12.69 5.33
C PHE A 129 11.95 -13.73 4.67
N PHE A 130 11.48 -14.28 3.56
CA PHE A 130 12.30 -15.18 2.75
C PHE A 130 13.48 -14.42 2.15
N ASP A 131 14.70 -14.91 2.42
CA ASP A 131 15.93 -14.37 1.85
C ASP A 131 16.62 -15.47 1.03
N PRO A 132 16.80 -15.29 -0.30
CA PRO A 132 17.50 -16.27 -1.13
C PRO A 132 18.97 -16.40 -0.78
N TYR A 133 19.57 -15.43 -0.10
CA TYR A 133 21.00 -15.42 0.27
C TYR A 133 21.24 -15.07 1.74
N PRO A 134 20.78 -15.89 2.69
CA PRO A 134 20.83 -15.57 4.11
C PRO A 134 22.25 -15.46 4.69
N ASN A 135 23.25 -16.02 3.99
CA ASN A 135 24.66 -15.99 4.40
C ASN A 135 25.38 -14.67 4.04
N ILE A 136 24.71 -13.73 3.37
CA ILE A 136 25.24 -12.41 3.01
C ILE A 136 24.40 -11.33 3.71
N PRO A 137 24.62 -11.09 5.03
CA PRO A 137 23.72 -10.25 5.82
C PRO A 137 23.90 -8.74 5.59
N ASN A 138 25.13 -8.30 5.32
CA ASN A 138 25.48 -6.89 5.20
C ASN A 138 25.37 -6.43 3.74
N ARG A 139 24.16 -6.05 3.32
CA ARG A 139 23.90 -5.56 1.97
C ARG A 139 23.76 -4.05 1.96
N GLU A 140 24.47 -3.41 1.05
CA GLU A 140 24.26 -1.99 0.81
C GLU A 140 22.86 -1.75 0.25
N LEU A 141 22.24 -0.61 0.64
CA LEU A 141 20.97 -0.16 0.12
C LEU A 141 21.17 1.17 -0.62
N GLU A 142 21.12 1.09 -1.94
CA GLU A 142 21.19 2.25 -2.82
C GLU A 142 19.79 2.86 -2.96
N LYS A 143 19.54 4.03 -2.39
CA LYS A 143 18.31 4.78 -2.63
C LYS A 143 18.52 5.78 -3.76
N PRO A 144 17.49 6.09 -4.57
CA PRO A 144 17.56 7.17 -5.53
C PRO A 144 17.95 8.48 -4.83
N ASP A 145 18.92 9.20 -5.44
CA ASP A 145 19.28 10.54 -4.96
C ASP A 145 18.07 11.46 -4.98
N SER A 146 18.08 12.48 -4.12
CA SER A 146 17.06 13.54 -4.15
C SER A 146 17.02 14.23 -5.52
N ALA A 147 15.84 14.68 -5.95
CA ALA A 147 15.71 15.46 -7.18
C ALA A 147 16.49 16.79 -7.16
N PHE A 148 16.85 17.28 -5.98
CA PHE A 148 17.75 18.43 -5.83
C PHE A 148 19.20 18.11 -6.22
N GLU A 149 19.59 16.84 -6.11
CA GLU A 149 20.91 16.33 -6.51
C GLU A 149 20.87 15.80 -7.95
N LYS A 150 19.80 15.09 -8.31
CA LYS A 150 19.58 14.52 -9.64
C LYS A 150 18.12 14.70 -10.08
N PHE A 151 17.87 15.76 -10.85
CA PHE A 151 16.52 16.16 -11.28
C PHE A 151 15.72 15.03 -11.97
N GLY A 152 16.41 14.09 -12.64
CA GLY A 152 15.78 12.92 -13.27
C GLY A 152 15.12 11.94 -12.28
N ASN A 153 15.44 12.02 -10.99
CA ASN A 153 14.86 11.15 -9.95
C ASN A 153 13.54 11.68 -9.38
N MET A 154 13.01 12.80 -9.91
CA MET A 154 11.70 13.30 -9.53
C MET A 154 10.60 12.31 -9.95
N GLU A 155 9.68 12.04 -9.04
CA GLU A 155 8.53 11.17 -9.31
C GLU A 155 7.31 12.01 -9.70
N TYR A 156 6.52 11.51 -10.63
CA TYR A 156 5.33 12.16 -11.14
C TYR A 156 4.16 11.21 -11.11
N ALA A 157 3.00 11.69 -10.64
CA ALA A 157 1.76 10.95 -10.68
C ALA A 157 0.63 11.85 -11.19
N LEU A 158 -0.23 11.31 -12.04
CA LEU A 158 -1.38 11.97 -12.64
C LEU A 158 -2.60 11.07 -12.55
N ARG A 159 -3.72 11.61 -12.08
CA ARG A 159 -5.04 11.01 -12.15
C ARG A 159 -5.98 11.95 -12.91
N LEU A 160 -6.66 11.42 -13.91
CA LEU A 160 -7.77 12.06 -14.60
C LEU A 160 -9.05 11.33 -14.23
N TYR A 161 -10.11 12.07 -13.86
CA TYR A 161 -11.34 11.42 -13.41
C TYR A 161 -12.60 12.19 -13.79
N ARG A 162 -13.68 11.44 -14.00
CA ARG A 162 -15.02 11.97 -14.29
C ARG A 162 -16.10 10.93 -14.12
N TYR A 163 -17.34 11.38 -14.04
CA TYR A 163 -18.50 10.53 -14.22
C TYR A 163 -18.87 10.39 -15.70
N ILE A 164 -19.09 9.14 -16.16
CA ILE A 164 -19.59 8.82 -17.50
C ILE A 164 -20.85 7.98 -17.32
N GLY A 165 -22.05 8.60 -17.49
CA GLY A 165 -23.28 7.98 -17.06
C GLY A 165 -23.23 7.68 -15.55
N ASP A 166 -23.49 6.40 -15.18
CA ASP A 166 -23.48 5.94 -13.78
C ASP A 166 -22.08 5.46 -13.31
N PHE A 167 -21.06 5.56 -14.17
CA PHE A 167 -19.71 5.12 -13.84
C PHE A 167 -18.85 6.29 -13.35
N ASP A 168 -18.21 6.13 -12.20
CA ASP A 168 -17.05 6.91 -11.80
C ASP A 168 -15.82 6.27 -12.42
N VAL A 169 -15.15 6.97 -13.33
CA VAL A 169 -14.00 6.45 -14.07
C VAL A 169 -12.77 7.30 -13.82
N SER A 170 -11.62 6.64 -13.70
CA SER A 170 -10.32 7.30 -13.59
C SER A 170 -9.28 6.66 -14.49
N ALA A 171 -8.36 7.49 -14.99
CA ALA A 171 -7.14 7.07 -15.67
C ALA A 171 -5.94 7.57 -14.88
N TYR A 172 -4.88 6.76 -14.81
CA TYR A 172 -3.71 7.00 -13.99
C TYR A 172 -2.42 6.90 -14.82
N ALA A 173 -1.47 7.73 -14.50
CA ALA A 173 -0.10 7.61 -14.99
C ALA A 173 0.86 7.92 -13.84
N TYR A 174 1.92 7.14 -13.72
CA TYR A 174 2.99 7.36 -12.77
C TYR A 174 4.33 7.09 -13.43
N LYS A 175 5.34 7.87 -13.06
CA LYS A 175 6.73 7.62 -13.36
C LYS A 175 7.55 7.88 -12.09
N GLY A 176 8.39 6.93 -11.72
CA GLY A 176 9.26 6.96 -10.56
C GLY A 176 9.96 5.63 -10.40
N PHE A 177 9.84 5.00 -9.23
CA PHE A 177 10.56 3.78 -8.87
C PHE A 177 9.60 2.73 -8.29
N PHE A 178 9.99 1.45 -8.39
CA PHE A 178 9.35 0.40 -7.60
C PHE A 178 9.50 0.72 -6.11
N ARG A 179 8.44 0.51 -5.33
CA ARG A 179 8.52 0.64 -3.86
C ARG A 179 9.19 -0.57 -3.21
N SER A 180 9.17 -1.72 -3.88
CA SER A 180 9.93 -2.92 -3.51
C SER A 180 11.36 -2.84 -4.03
N ARG A 181 12.27 -3.49 -3.29
CA ARG A 181 13.69 -3.50 -3.63
C ARG A 181 13.96 -4.46 -4.80
N GLY A 182 14.80 -4.02 -5.73
CA GLY A 182 15.57 -4.88 -6.62
C GLY A 182 16.88 -5.31 -5.97
N MET A 183 17.59 -6.23 -6.61
CA MET A 183 18.84 -6.79 -6.13
C MET A 183 19.90 -6.77 -7.23
N LYS A 184 21.11 -6.35 -6.89
CA LYS A 184 22.31 -6.49 -7.74
C LYS A 184 23.26 -7.48 -7.07
N ALA A 185 23.85 -8.38 -7.84
CA ALA A 185 24.88 -9.31 -7.37
C ALA A 185 26.00 -9.40 -8.40
N ASP A 186 27.23 -9.62 -7.93
CA ASP A 186 28.36 -9.92 -8.80
C ASP A 186 28.14 -11.21 -9.61
N ASN A 187 27.50 -12.21 -9.01
CA ASN A 187 27.03 -13.43 -9.66
C ASN A 187 25.87 -14.03 -8.86
N PHE A 188 24.66 -14.03 -9.40
CA PHE A 188 23.47 -14.58 -8.73
C PHE A 188 23.53 -16.08 -8.39
N ASN A 189 24.36 -16.87 -9.08
CA ASN A 189 24.48 -18.29 -8.76
C ASN A 189 25.45 -18.58 -7.58
N SER A 190 26.37 -17.65 -7.31
CA SER A 190 27.34 -17.75 -6.20
C SER A 190 27.79 -16.33 -5.83
N PRO A 191 26.93 -15.53 -5.20
CA PRO A 191 27.27 -14.14 -4.93
C PRO A 191 28.31 -14.02 -3.82
N SER A 192 29.27 -13.13 -4.02
CA SER A 192 30.18 -12.66 -2.97
C SER A 192 29.76 -11.30 -2.45
N THR A 193 29.10 -10.51 -3.29
CA THR A 193 28.56 -9.18 -2.94
C THR A 193 27.14 -9.04 -3.46
N ILE A 194 26.28 -8.43 -2.64
CA ILE A 194 24.90 -8.09 -2.98
C ILE A 194 24.63 -6.66 -2.52
N SER A 195 24.03 -5.86 -3.39
CA SER A 195 23.39 -4.60 -3.02
C SER A 195 21.91 -4.60 -3.41
N ASN A 196 21.10 -3.86 -2.66
CA ASN A 196 19.70 -3.62 -2.96
C ASN A 196 19.54 -2.21 -3.53
N PHE A 197 18.59 -2.03 -4.44
CA PHE A 197 18.28 -0.74 -5.04
C PHE A 197 16.80 -0.65 -5.39
N TYR A 198 16.34 0.48 -5.92
CA TYR A 198 14.96 0.67 -6.36
C TYR A 198 14.93 0.90 -7.87
N PRO A 199 14.47 -0.09 -8.67
CA PRO A 199 14.40 0.03 -10.12
C PRO A 199 13.40 1.10 -10.57
N GLU A 200 13.67 1.71 -11.73
CA GLU A 200 12.74 2.68 -12.34
C GLU A 200 11.45 1.99 -12.83
N LEU A 201 10.33 2.67 -12.63
CA LEU A 201 8.99 2.17 -12.94
C LEU A 201 8.15 3.25 -13.61
N ALA A 202 7.38 2.87 -14.64
CA ALA A 202 6.20 3.60 -15.07
C ALA A 202 4.95 2.76 -14.88
N VAL A 203 3.83 3.39 -14.46
CA VAL A 203 2.53 2.71 -14.33
C VAL A 203 1.49 3.48 -15.13
N TYR A 204 0.70 2.74 -15.88
CA TYR A 204 -0.46 3.26 -16.61
C TYR A 204 -1.69 2.47 -16.19
N GLY A 205 -2.73 3.15 -15.73
CA GLY A 205 -3.86 2.47 -15.14
C GLY A 205 -5.21 3.08 -15.46
N LEU A 206 -6.24 2.29 -15.21
CA LEU A 206 -7.64 2.66 -15.34
C LEU A 206 -8.42 2.10 -14.15
N SER A 207 -9.47 2.80 -13.75
CA SER A 207 -10.46 2.26 -12.83
C SER A 207 -11.87 2.70 -13.20
N ALA A 208 -12.83 1.89 -12.84
CA ALA A 208 -14.25 2.20 -12.97
C ALA A 208 -15.04 1.59 -11.82
N GLN A 209 -16.00 2.35 -11.28
CA GLN A 209 -16.96 1.83 -10.31
C GLN A 209 -18.37 2.36 -10.60
N ARG A 210 -19.38 1.58 -10.19
CA ARG A 210 -20.78 1.97 -10.25
C ARG A 210 -21.63 1.23 -9.24
N SER A 211 -22.78 1.79 -8.91
CA SER A 211 -23.81 1.07 -8.20
C SER A 211 -24.49 0.05 -9.13
N ALA A 212 -24.55 -1.21 -8.73
CA ALA A 212 -25.20 -2.30 -9.48
C ALA A 212 -25.62 -3.41 -8.53
N LEU A 213 -26.70 -4.13 -8.84
CA LEU A 213 -27.21 -5.30 -8.11
C LEU A 213 -27.43 -5.03 -6.60
N GLY A 214 -27.72 -3.78 -6.24
CA GLY A 214 -27.92 -3.36 -4.84
C GLY A 214 -26.64 -3.24 -4.03
N GLY A 215 -25.48 -3.14 -4.69
CA GLY A 215 -24.17 -2.90 -4.11
C GLY A 215 -23.34 -2.01 -5.00
N VAL A 216 -22.02 -2.04 -4.83
CA VAL A 216 -21.02 -1.31 -5.63
C VAL A 216 -20.13 -2.33 -6.33
N MET A 217 -20.03 -2.23 -7.65
CA MET A 217 -19.07 -2.97 -8.47
C MET A 217 -17.88 -2.06 -8.80
N SER A 218 -16.69 -2.60 -8.72
CA SER A 218 -15.43 -1.92 -9.05
C SER A 218 -14.55 -2.78 -9.96
N ALA A 219 -13.77 -2.13 -10.81
CA ALA A 219 -12.75 -2.77 -11.62
C ALA A 219 -11.54 -1.86 -11.73
N GLU A 220 -10.35 -2.44 -11.67
CA GLU A 220 -9.08 -1.75 -11.91
C GLU A 220 -8.21 -2.54 -12.88
N TYR A 221 -7.40 -1.79 -13.60
CA TYR A 221 -6.31 -2.28 -14.43
C TYR A 221 -5.08 -1.41 -14.22
N GLY A 222 -3.89 -2.02 -14.23
CA GLY A 222 -2.61 -1.33 -14.23
C GLY A 222 -1.59 -2.09 -15.05
N TYR A 223 -0.86 -1.38 -15.90
CA TYR A 223 0.33 -1.88 -16.57
C TYR A 223 1.55 -1.27 -15.89
N TYR A 224 2.41 -2.11 -15.34
CA TYR A 224 3.65 -1.79 -14.69
C TYR A 224 4.80 -2.04 -15.67
N ASP A 225 5.41 -0.98 -16.18
CA ASP A 225 6.53 -1.02 -17.13
C ASP A 225 7.85 -0.92 -16.35
N SER A 226 8.58 -2.01 -16.25
CA SER A 226 9.91 -2.07 -15.64
C SER A 226 10.92 -1.40 -16.56
N LEU A 227 11.28 -0.14 -16.26
CA LEU A 227 12.06 0.68 -17.19
C LEU A 227 13.53 0.24 -17.28
N ASP A 228 14.10 -0.28 -16.19
CA ASP A 228 15.49 -0.75 -16.14
C ASP A 228 15.67 -2.13 -16.80
N ASP A 229 14.61 -2.98 -16.81
CA ASP A 229 14.65 -4.27 -17.51
C ASP A 229 13.34 -4.63 -18.19
N ARG A 230 13.04 -3.99 -19.31
CA ARG A 230 11.90 -4.35 -20.17
C ARG A 230 12.06 -5.72 -20.84
N SER A 231 13.29 -6.25 -20.87
CA SER A 231 13.56 -7.54 -21.48
C SER A 231 13.24 -8.73 -20.59
N GLY A 232 13.15 -8.53 -19.26
CA GLY A 232 12.93 -9.55 -18.25
C GLY A 232 14.09 -10.53 -18.09
N LYS A 233 15.31 -10.07 -18.33
CA LYS A 233 16.54 -10.89 -18.25
C LYS A 233 17.32 -10.71 -16.97
N ASP A 234 17.10 -9.59 -16.29
CA ASP A 234 17.75 -9.31 -15.02
C ASP A 234 16.92 -9.91 -13.87
N SER A 235 17.47 -10.96 -13.26
CA SER A 235 16.80 -11.68 -12.16
C SER A 235 16.65 -10.87 -10.88
N GLY A 236 17.36 -9.76 -10.75
CA GLY A 236 17.28 -8.85 -9.60
C GLY A 236 16.25 -7.74 -9.77
N ILE A 237 15.58 -7.66 -10.92
CA ILE A 237 14.57 -6.63 -11.24
C ILE A 237 13.23 -7.28 -11.52
N ASN A 238 12.16 -6.75 -10.95
CA ASN A 238 10.82 -7.22 -11.25
C ASN A 238 10.47 -6.98 -12.72
N ASN A 239 9.99 -8.02 -13.40
CA ASN A 239 9.49 -7.90 -14.78
C ASN A 239 8.31 -6.95 -14.86
N SER A 240 8.05 -6.43 -16.08
CA SER A 240 6.82 -5.72 -16.38
C SER A 240 5.60 -6.61 -16.11
N GLN A 241 4.49 -6.04 -15.64
CA GLN A 241 3.30 -6.77 -15.21
C GLN A 241 2.02 -6.09 -15.67
N SER A 242 1.00 -6.88 -15.96
CA SER A 242 -0.39 -6.40 -16.03
C SER A 242 -1.14 -6.85 -14.77
N ARG A 243 -1.78 -5.92 -14.09
CA ARG A 243 -2.54 -6.16 -12.86
C ARG A 243 -4.02 -5.87 -13.08
N PHE A 244 -4.89 -6.71 -12.55
CA PHE A 244 -6.34 -6.62 -12.70
C PHE A 244 -7.02 -6.81 -11.35
N LEU A 245 -8.11 -6.09 -11.13
CA LEU A 245 -8.98 -6.26 -9.98
C LEU A 245 -10.43 -6.13 -10.43
N ILE A 246 -11.27 -7.00 -9.90
CA ILE A 246 -12.73 -6.88 -9.94
C ILE A 246 -13.24 -7.05 -8.51
N GLY A 247 -14.08 -6.12 -8.06
CA GLY A 247 -14.66 -6.11 -6.73
C GLY A 247 -16.17 -5.94 -6.72
N TYR A 248 -16.80 -6.47 -5.69
CA TYR A 248 -18.20 -6.23 -5.39
C TYR A 248 -18.39 -6.09 -3.88
N GLN A 249 -19.07 -5.02 -3.46
CA GLN A 249 -19.41 -4.79 -2.07
C GLN A 249 -20.91 -4.51 -1.93
N LYS A 250 -21.54 -5.13 -0.96
CA LYS A 250 -22.97 -4.96 -0.68
C LYS A 250 -23.24 -4.82 0.81
N ALA A 251 -24.02 -3.80 1.16
CA ALA A 251 -24.65 -3.70 2.48
C ALA A 251 -26.00 -4.42 2.47
N PHE A 252 -26.20 -5.28 3.46
CA PHE A 252 -27.42 -6.01 3.73
C PHE A 252 -28.18 -5.38 4.91
N PRO A 253 -29.45 -5.73 5.12
CA PRO A 253 -30.17 -5.32 6.33
C PRO A 253 -29.41 -5.67 7.62
N GLU A 254 -29.77 -5.00 8.70
CA GLU A 254 -29.18 -5.18 10.03
C GLU A 254 -27.66 -4.86 10.08
N ASP A 255 -27.19 -3.83 9.33
CA ASP A 255 -25.80 -3.35 9.36
C ASP A 255 -24.75 -4.44 9.04
N PHE A 256 -25.07 -5.35 8.12
CA PHE A 256 -24.16 -6.37 7.64
C PHE A 256 -23.61 -6.01 6.24
N THR A 257 -22.30 -5.99 6.09
CA THR A 257 -21.64 -5.68 4.80
C THR A 257 -20.74 -6.84 4.39
N VAL A 258 -20.80 -7.19 3.11
CA VAL A 258 -19.94 -8.19 2.46
C VAL A 258 -19.22 -7.55 1.31
N GLY A 259 -17.91 -7.71 1.25
CA GLY A 259 -17.05 -7.34 0.12
C GLY A 259 -16.27 -8.55 -0.37
N VAL A 260 -16.18 -8.72 -1.69
CA VAL A 260 -15.36 -9.75 -2.34
C VAL A 260 -14.58 -9.11 -3.47
N GLN A 261 -13.30 -9.46 -3.59
CA GLN A 261 -12.47 -9.03 -4.71
C GLN A 261 -11.68 -10.22 -5.28
N TYR A 262 -11.49 -10.19 -6.58
CA TYR A 262 -10.52 -11.01 -7.28
C TYR A 262 -9.45 -10.10 -7.86
N TYR A 263 -8.20 -10.44 -7.63
CA TYR A 263 -7.02 -9.74 -8.11
C TYR A 263 -6.10 -10.71 -8.83
N SER A 264 -5.43 -10.23 -9.89
CA SER A 264 -4.40 -11.01 -10.57
C SER A 264 -3.27 -10.14 -11.11
N GLU A 265 -2.05 -10.68 -11.06
CA GLU A 265 -0.84 -10.15 -11.68
C GLU A 265 -0.36 -11.10 -12.75
N LEU A 266 -0.23 -10.60 -13.98
CA LEU A 266 0.33 -11.34 -15.11
C LEU A 266 1.74 -10.81 -15.40
N MET A 267 2.76 -11.63 -15.12
CA MET A 267 4.16 -11.32 -15.45
C MET A 267 4.39 -11.40 -16.95
N HIS A 268 4.93 -10.33 -17.52
CA HIS A 268 5.39 -10.30 -18.92
C HIS A 268 6.81 -10.90 -19.01
N GLN A 269 7.26 -11.22 -20.23
CA GLN A 269 8.57 -11.83 -20.51
C GLN A 269 8.88 -13.08 -19.66
N TYR A 270 7.87 -13.87 -19.30
CA TYR A 270 7.99 -15.00 -18.39
C TYR A 270 9.00 -16.08 -18.84
N SER A 271 9.18 -16.28 -20.16
CA SER A 271 10.21 -17.19 -20.67
C SER A 271 11.60 -16.67 -20.29
N GLN A 272 11.87 -15.38 -20.47
CA GLN A 272 13.16 -14.78 -20.11
C GLN A 272 13.41 -14.86 -18.61
N TYR A 273 12.39 -14.56 -17.79
CA TYR A 273 12.44 -14.76 -16.34
C TYR A 273 12.89 -16.20 -15.99
N LYS A 274 12.25 -17.23 -16.54
CA LYS A 274 12.58 -18.63 -16.25
C LYS A 274 13.99 -19.02 -16.70
N ASP A 275 14.40 -18.53 -17.87
CA ASP A 275 15.68 -18.88 -18.47
C ASP A 275 16.87 -18.26 -17.71
N ASN A 276 16.62 -17.15 -16.99
CA ASN A 276 17.64 -16.44 -16.21
C ASN A 276 17.48 -16.61 -14.68
N LEU A 277 16.46 -17.35 -14.19
CA LEU A 277 16.19 -17.51 -12.76
C LEU A 277 17.34 -18.23 -12.05
N PRO A 278 18.02 -17.59 -11.07
CA PRO A 278 19.06 -18.23 -10.27
C PRO A 278 18.47 -19.35 -9.40
N SER A 279 19.27 -20.38 -9.12
CA SER A 279 18.82 -21.54 -8.33
C SER A 279 18.42 -21.21 -6.89
N ALA A 280 18.91 -20.11 -6.34
CA ALA A 280 18.56 -19.63 -5.00
C ALA A 280 17.19 -18.93 -4.92
N PHE A 281 16.68 -18.44 -6.07
CA PHE A 281 15.40 -17.75 -6.09
C PHE A 281 14.22 -18.74 -6.18
N ALA A 282 13.17 -18.45 -5.45
CA ALA A 282 11.91 -19.15 -5.61
C ALA A 282 11.28 -18.84 -6.99
N LYS A 283 10.82 -19.89 -7.68
CA LYS A 283 10.12 -19.69 -8.94
C LYS A 283 8.72 -19.17 -8.70
N ILE A 284 8.43 -17.98 -9.19
CA ILE A 284 7.10 -17.36 -9.16
C ILE A 284 6.28 -17.86 -10.36
N LYS A 285 4.96 -18.04 -10.20
CA LYS A 285 4.07 -18.36 -11.31
C LYS A 285 3.88 -17.12 -12.21
N GLN A 286 3.63 -17.34 -13.50
CA GLN A 286 3.38 -16.25 -14.45
C GLN A 286 2.13 -15.44 -14.07
N LEU A 287 1.08 -16.13 -13.61
CA LEU A 287 -0.15 -15.54 -13.11
C LEU A 287 -0.20 -15.75 -11.60
N HIS A 288 -0.16 -14.65 -10.87
CA HIS A 288 -0.33 -14.61 -9.42
C HIS A 288 -1.70 -14.04 -9.09
N GLN A 289 -2.40 -14.61 -8.09
CA GLN A 289 -3.79 -14.33 -7.86
C GLN A 289 -4.12 -14.19 -6.37
N TYR A 290 -5.08 -13.30 -6.07
CA TYR A 290 -5.69 -13.19 -4.75
C TYR A 290 -7.21 -13.16 -4.85
N ILE A 291 -7.86 -13.81 -3.90
CA ILE A 291 -9.28 -13.64 -3.60
C ILE A 291 -9.35 -13.04 -2.20
N THR A 292 -10.06 -11.93 -2.04
CA THR A 292 -10.30 -11.34 -0.72
C THR A 292 -11.77 -11.42 -0.34
N LEU A 293 -12.02 -11.59 0.96
CA LEU A 293 -13.35 -11.52 1.54
C LEU A 293 -13.31 -10.58 2.75
N ARG A 294 -14.18 -9.58 2.75
CA ARG A 294 -14.43 -8.71 3.89
C ARG A 294 -15.85 -8.90 4.40
N LEU A 295 -15.99 -9.22 5.67
CA LEU A 295 -17.27 -9.25 6.37
C LEU A 295 -17.23 -8.20 7.48
N THR A 296 -18.30 -7.41 7.60
CA THR A 296 -18.45 -6.45 8.69
C THR A 296 -19.89 -6.51 9.20
N LYS A 297 -20.05 -6.67 10.51
CA LYS A 297 -21.35 -6.62 11.18
C LYS A 297 -21.27 -5.64 12.35
N LEU A 298 -22.23 -4.72 12.39
CA LEU A 298 -22.37 -3.77 13.50
C LEU A 298 -23.54 -4.20 14.40
N PHE A 299 -23.37 -4.00 15.69
CA PHE A 299 -24.34 -4.32 16.73
C PHE A 299 -24.47 -3.15 17.71
N LYS A 300 -25.48 -3.20 18.56
CA LYS A 300 -25.69 -2.26 19.68
C LYS A 300 -25.60 -0.79 19.23
N TYR A 301 -26.39 -0.41 18.23
CA TYR A 301 -26.34 0.94 17.65
C TYR A 301 -24.94 1.31 17.16
N GLN A 302 -24.24 0.37 16.53
CA GLN A 302 -22.92 0.51 15.95
C GLN A 302 -21.76 0.71 16.96
N THR A 303 -22.01 0.50 18.25
CA THR A 303 -20.95 0.55 19.27
C THR A 303 -20.07 -0.69 19.27
N LEU A 304 -20.60 -1.86 18.84
CA LEU A 304 -19.84 -3.10 18.66
C LEU A 304 -19.73 -3.44 17.19
N LYS A 305 -18.50 -3.57 16.69
CA LYS A 305 -18.18 -3.99 15.32
C LYS A 305 -17.46 -5.33 15.36
N LEU A 306 -17.95 -6.29 14.59
CA LEU A 306 -17.22 -7.50 14.23
C LEU A 306 -16.79 -7.40 12.78
N SER A 307 -15.52 -7.66 12.51
CA SER A 307 -14.98 -7.69 11.15
C SER A 307 -14.10 -8.92 10.93
N LEU A 308 -14.11 -9.41 9.71
CA LEU A 308 -13.22 -10.44 9.21
C LEU A 308 -12.71 -9.97 7.85
N PHE A 309 -11.40 -9.97 7.68
CA PHE A 309 -10.80 -9.81 6.36
C PHE A 309 -9.90 -11.00 6.06
N THR A 310 -9.93 -11.49 4.84
CA THR A 310 -9.10 -12.62 4.41
C THR A 310 -8.50 -12.36 3.04
N PHE A 311 -7.24 -12.78 2.88
CA PHE A 311 -6.61 -13.03 1.60
C PHE A 311 -6.47 -14.53 1.40
N TYR A 312 -6.71 -15.00 0.21
CA TYR A 312 -6.40 -16.33 -0.25
C TYR A 312 -5.68 -16.25 -1.59
N SER A 313 -4.51 -16.85 -1.70
CA SER A 313 -3.77 -17.00 -2.95
C SER A 313 -3.96 -18.43 -3.50
N PRO A 314 -4.74 -18.61 -4.59
CA PRO A 314 -4.95 -19.94 -5.17
C PRO A 314 -3.70 -20.57 -5.79
N ASP A 315 -2.75 -19.75 -6.19
CA ASP A 315 -1.52 -20.22 -6.82
C ASP A 315 -0.39 -20.49 -5.82
N GLU A 316 -0.36 -19.78 -4.69
CA GLU A 316 0.59 -20.02 -3.60
C GLU A 316 0.05 -20.95 -2.50
N GLU A 317 -1.27 -21.20 -2.48
CA GLU A 317 -1.98 -22.00 -1.46
C GLU A 317 -1.76 -21.47 -0.04
N ASP A 318 -1.70 -20.14 0.09
CA ASP A 318 -1.51 -19.45 1.35
C ASP A 318 -2.65 -18.49 1.69
N PHE A 319 -2.72 -18.10 2.98
CA PHE A 319 -3.78 -17.25 3.51
C PHE A 319 -3.23 -16.24 4.51
N LEU A 320 -3.89 -15.08 4.55
CA LEU A 320 -3.93 -14.19 5.70
C LEU A 320 -5.38 -14.03 6.15
N ILE A 321 -5.65 -14.28 7.43
CA ILE A 321 -6.99 -14.19 8.05
C ILE A 321 -6.89 -13.22 9.22
N THR A 322 -7.69 -12.12 9.19
CA THR A 322 -7.65 -11.08 10.22
C THR A 322 -9.06 -10.85 10.83
N PRO A 323 -9.47 -11.64 11.82
CA PRO A 323 -10.67 -11.37 12.60
C PRO A 323 -10.42 -10.23 13.61
N GLU A 324 -11.37 -9.34 13.74
CA GLU A 324 -11.30 -8.20 14.66
C GLU A 324 -12.65 -7.94 15.33
N VAL A 325 -12.61 -7.62 16.61
CA VAL A 325 -13.72 -7.09 17.39
C VAL A 325 -13.34 -5.72 17.90
N SER A 326 -14.16 -4.71 17.66
CA SER A 326 -13.97 -3.38 18.22
C SER A 326 -15.22 -2.92 18.98
N TYR A 327 -15.02 -2.26 20.12
CA TYR A 327 -16.08 -1.78 20.99
C TYR A 327 -15.81 -0.34 21.46
N ASN A 328 -16.77 0.54 21.19
CA ASN A 328 -16.77 1.90 21.72
C ASN A 328 -17.37 1.87 23.13
N PHE A 329 -16.52 1.97 24.16
CA PHE A 329 -16.97 2.05 25.56
C PHE A 329 -17.63 3.39 25.86
N THR A 330 -17.09 4.45 25.26
CA THR A 330 -17.64 5.81 25.24
C THR A 330 -17.34 6.42 23.87
N ASP A 331 -17.81 7.66 23.61
CA ASP A 331 -17.50 8.41 22.37
C ASP A 331 -15.99 8.64 22.21
N ASN A 332 -15.23 8.61 23.31
CA ASN A 332 -13.80 8.89 23.35
C ASN A 332 -12.93 7.64 23.58
N LEU A 333 -13.49 6.52 24.04
CA LEU A 333 -12.72 5.33 24.40
C LEU A 333 -13.12 4.13 23.53
N LEU A 334 -12.17 3.67 22.72
CA LEU A 334 -12.30 2.51 21.83
C LEU A 334 -11.36 1.40 22.29
N GLY A 335 -11.87 0.17 22.37
CA GLY A 335 -11.07 -1.03 22.53
C GLY A 335 -11.18 -1.92 21.28
N ILE A 336 -10.08 -2.51 20.88
CA ILE A 336 -9.99 -3.44 19.75
C ILE A 336 -9.25 -4.68 20.21
N ILE A 337 -9.71 -5.86 19.80
CA ILE A 337 -8.98 -7.12 19.86
C ILE A 337 -9.04 -7.76 18.49
N GLY A 338 -7.91 -8.20 17.98
CA GLY A 338 -7.81 -8.84 16.68
C GLY A 338 -6.67 -9.85 16.64
N MET A 339 -6.60 -10.54 15.51
CA MET A 339 -5.57 -11.55 15.22
C MET A 339 -5.10 -11.38 13.79
N ASN A 340 -3.82 -11.68 13.55
CA ASN A 340 -3.27 -11.92 12.22
C ASN A 340 -2.84 -13.39 12.16
N ILE A 341 -3.49 -14.16 11.30
CA ILE A 341 -3.25 -15.59 11.14
C ILE A 341 -2.68 -15.81 9.74
N PHE A 342 -1.39 -16.10 9.67
CA PHE A 342 -0.68 -16.43 8.44
C PHE A 342 -0.58 -17.92 8.27
N THR A 343 -0.87 -18.42 7.08
CA THR A 343 -0.73 -19.85 6.75
C THR A 343 -0.25 -20.02 5.32
N GLY A 344 0.47 -21.10 5.06
CA GLY A 344 0.99 -21.48 3.74
C GLY A 344 1.87 -22.73 3.87
N ALA A 345 1.95 -23.48 2.78
CA ALA A 345 2.76 -24.70 2.73
C ALA A 345 4.25 -24.36 2.64
N GLU A 346 4.60 -23.35 1.86
CA GLU A 346 5.98 -22.98 1.56
C GLU A 346 6.40 -21.71 2.31
N ASP A 347 7.69 -21.63 2.67
CA ASP A 347 8.26 -20.47 3.39
C ASP A 347 8.66 -19.30 2.47
N ASN A 348 8.45 -19.43 1.16
CA ASN A 348 8.81 -18.44 0.14
C ASN A 348 7.60 -17.84 -0.57
N THR A 349 6.39 -18.10 -0.07
CA THR A 349 5.15 -17.50 -0.56
C THR A 349 4.81 -16.23 0.21
N THR A 350 3.89 -15.42 -0.30
CA THR A 350 3.56 -14.11 0.25
C THR A 350 3.17 -14.16 1.73
N PHE A 351 2.27 -15.06 2.12
CA PHE A 351 1.85 -15.22 3.51
C PHE A 351 2.52 -16.41 4.21
N GLY A 352 2.96 -17.41 3.46
CA GLY A 352 3.62 -18.59 4.03
C GLY A 352 4.94 -18.27 4.73
N GLN A 353 5.71 -17.27 4.26
CA GLN A 353 6.92 -16.80 4.93
C GLN A 353 6.63 -16.26 6.34
N HIS A 354 5.42 -15.77 6.59
CA HIS A 354 4.96 -15.20 7.87
C HIS A 354 4.23 -16.20 8.77
N LYS A 355 4.18 -17.50 8.44
CA LYS A 355 3.40 -18.48 9.22
C LYS A 355 3.79 -18.58 10.69
N LYS A 356 5.02 -18.15 11.06
CA LYS A 356 5.50 -18.09 12.44
C LYS A 356 5.22 -16.75 13.12
N ASP A 357 4.71 -15.77 12.36
CA ASP A 357 4.45 -14.39 12.81
C ASP A 357 2.98 -14.16 13.14
N SER A 358 2.16 -15.24 13.18
CA SER A 358 0.76 -15.14 13.61
C SER A 358 0.67 -14.57 15.01
N ASP A 359 -0.17 -13.57 15.21
CA ASP A 359 -0.27 -12.81 16.44
C ASP A 359 -1.71 -12.55 16.89
N VAL A 360 -1.84 -12.13 18.15
CA VAL A 360 -3.04 -11.54 18.73
C VAL A 360 -2.68 -10.16 19.23
N TYR A 361 -3.46 -9.17 18.86
CA TYR A 361 -3.24 -7.80 19.29
C TYR A 361 -4.44 -7.23 20.04
N VAL A 362 -4.14 -6.30 20.95
CA VAL A 362 -5.13 -5.50 21.69
C VAL A 362 -4.75 -4.03 21.51
N THR A 363 -5.73 -3.21 21.15
CA THR A 363 -5.56 -1.76 21.06
C THR A 363 -6.58 -1.06 21.95
N VAL A 364 -6.11 -0.12 22.75
CA VAL A 364 -6.95 0.82 23.49
C VAL A 364 -6.62 2.22 23.01
N ARG A 365 -7.63 2.94 22.51
CA ARG A 365 -7.48 4.30 22.01
C ARG A 365 -8.39 5.24 22.76
N TYR A 366 -7.81 6.33 23.30
CA TYR A 366 -8.53 7.45 23.87
C TYR A 366 -8.34 8.70 22.99
N SER A 367 -9.42 9.37 22.66
CA SER A 367 -9.44 10.61 21.86
C SER A 367 -10.06 11.75 22.70
N PHE A 368 -9.50 12.95 22.65
CA PHE A 368 -9.94 14.10 23.45
C PHE A 368 -10.04 15.36 22.57
#